data_8792a12174cdf013f739a16803164a98
#
_entry.id   8792a12174cdf013f739a16803164a98
#
_cell.length_a   1.000
_cell.length_b   1.000
_cell.length_c   1.000
_cell.angle_alpha   90.00
_cell.angle_beta   90.00
_cell.angle_gamma   90.00
#
_symmetry.space_group_name_H-M   'P 1'
#
loop_
_entity.id
_entity.type
_entity.pdbx_description
1 polymer ?
#
loop_
_entity_poly.entity_id
_entity_poly.type
_entity_poly.pdbx_seq_one_letter_code
_entity_poly.pdbx_strand_id
1 'polypeptide(L)'
;VAADARVALQRASSDGGGVLVAHSGGLVEVPVAGGDPVVVTGDVRGDPARPVRVSGCEYAGWADGSGWQRCLAPAALAGGGDGDRDARRTTAGATGDLGSMPQQAALRFLVDGTRVVLNDTRGGTAWAVQRDAGLIDNWADLIDRDRSDTVVEQNTADTPPETDRVQQPPVAVDDDLGARPGRTTALPVLLNDHDPNGDVLVIDSVTPVDAEVGAVDIVDEGQGLQLALAAGASGTVRFSYVVSDGRGGTATADVRVAVRGADENAPPEQARPATGTVAEGDRLQTDVLGGWYDPDGDPMYLTRASVPAPDAVSWKPEGRVVYTDAGAGGDTRTVALQVSDGREEGSGELVVTVRRAGDVPLVAEGFVVQAAIGREITVEPLTHARGGSGAIRLAAVPARAGVQITPDLEAGTFRLEGGQAGTHLLEYTVTDGRTTATGVVRVEVRGAPRPTAGP
;
A
#
# COMPACT_ATOMS: atom_id res chain seq x y z
N VAL A 1 -9.58 -24.75 26.86
CA VAL A 1 -8.89 -23.45 27.01
C VAL A 1 -9.52 -22.78 28.21
N ALA A 2 -8.69 -22.32 29.18
CA ALA A 2 -9.19 -21.59 30.33
C ALA A 2 -9.90 -20.30 29.89
N ALA A 3 -10.93 -19.87 30.64
CA ALA A 3 -11.76 -18.73 30.26
C ALA A 3 -10.99 -17.40 30.07
N ASP A 4 -9.77 -17.30 30.64
CA ASP A 4 -8.91 -16.10 30.59
C ASP A 4 -7.71 -16.24 29.64
N ALA A 5 -7.65 -17.31 28.83
CA ALA A 5 -6.53 -17.53 27.92
C ALA A 5 -6.59 -16.59 26.71
N ARG A 6 -5.54 -15.84 26.49
CA ARG A 6 -5.39 -15.09 25.23
C ARG A 6 -5.27 -16.06 24.08
N VAL A 7 -6.06 -15.81 23.04
CA VAL A 7 -6.14 -16.64 21.84
C VAL A 7 -5.80 -15.80 20.64
N ALA A 8 -4.93 -16.30 19.76
CA ALA A 8 -4.55 -15.66 18.52
C ALA A 8 -4.87 -16.58 17.34
N LEU A 9 -5.75 -16.12 16.47
CA LEU A 9 -6.10 -16.82 15.21
C LEU A 9 -5.03 -16.60 14.16
N GLN A 10 -4.78 -17.62 13.35
CA GLN A 10 -3.89 -17.54 12.20
C GLN A 10 -4.21 -16.33 11.30
N ARG A 11 -3.17 -15.73 10.75
CA ARG A 11 -3.32 -14.73 9.69
C ARG A 11 -3.89 -15.40 8.44
N ALA A 12 -4.74 -14.68 7.69
CA ALA A 12 -5.34 -15.22 6.46
C ALA A 12 -4.25 -15.80 5.52
N SER A 13 -4.51 -16.99 4.99
CA SER A 13 -3.65 -17.70 4.06
C SER A 13 -4.50 -18.55 3.14
N SER A 14 -4.12 -18.68 1.87
CA SER A 14 -4.72 -19.60 0.91
C SER A 14 -4.27 -21.05 1.12
N ASP A 15 -3.25 -21.29 1.93
CA ASP A 15 -2.60 -22.58 2.08
C ASP A 15 -3.15 -23.36 3.27
N GLY A 16 -3.52 -24.62 3.04
CA GLY A 16 -3.82 -25.61 4.08
C GLY A 16 -5.31 -25.85 4.38
N GLY A 17 -5.59 -27.04 4.91
CA GLY A 17 -6.95 -27.54 5.20
C GLY A 17 -7.50 -27.21 6.59
N GLY A 18 -6.79 -26.41 7.41
CA GLY A 18 -7.17 -26.04 8.77
C GLY A 18 -6.69 -24.66 9.16
N VAL A 19 -7.23 -24.10 10.24
CA VAL A 19 -6.85 -22.83 10.83
C VAL A 19 -6.04 -23.07 12.10
N LEU A 20 -4.87 -22.46 12.21
CA LEU A 20 -4.07 -22.51 13.43
C LEU A 20 -4.61 -21.52 14.46
N VAL A 21 -4.77 -22.00 15.67
CA VAL A 21 -5.23 -21.24 16.83
C VAL A 21 -4.18 -21.38 17.93
N ALA A 22 -3.40 -20.32 18.16
CA ALA A 22 -2.46 -20.27 19.26
C ALA A 22 -3.13 -19.76 20.52
N HIS A 23 -2.81 -20.33 21.67
CA HIS A 23 -3.24 -19.88 22.98
C HIS A 23 -2.08 -19.96 23.98
N SER A 24 -2.26 -19.44 25.18
CA SER A 24 -1.19 -19.35 26.19
C SER A 24 -0.59 -20.69 26.64
N GLY A 25 -1.16 -21.82 26.23
CA GLY A 25 -0.66 -23.15 26.57
C GLY A 25 -0.39 -24.05 25.36
N GLY A 26 -0.46 -23.54 24.11
CA GLY A 26 -0.20 -24.39 22.95
C GLY A 26 -0.75 -23.86 21.63
N LEU A 27 -0.69 -24.73 20.64
CA LEU A 27 -1.20 -24.52 19.28
C LEU A 27 -2.18 -25.64 18.91
N VAL A 28 -3.30 -25.27 18.39
CA VAL A 28 -4.36 -26.18 17.91
C VAL A 28 -4.63 -25.90 16.46
N GLU A 29 -4.80 -26.93 15.66
CA GLU A 29 -5.30 -26.83 14.28
C GLU A 29 -6.78 -27.23 14.23
N VAL A 30 -7.61 -26.33 13.71
CA VAL A 30 -9.05 -26.53 13.51
C VAL A 30 -9.31 -26.80 12.03
N PRO A 31 -9.76 -28.00 11.62
CA PRO A 31 -10.03 -28.32 10.23
C PRO A 31 -11.18 -27.46 9.66
N VAL A 32 -10.97 -26.83 8.50
CA VAL A 32 -11.99 -26.01 7.83
C VAL A 32 -13.16 -26.87 7.30
N ALA A 33 -12.88 -28.11 6.91
CA ALA A 33 -13.89 -29.05 6.43
C ALA A 33 -14.77 -29.64 7.54
N GLY A 34 -14.58 -29.22 8.80
CA GLY A 34 -15.23 -29.80 9.98
C GLY A 34 -14.43 -30.97 10.56
N GLY A 35 -14.69 -31.30 11.83
CA GLY A 35 -14.00 -32.34 12.60
C GLY A 35 -13.46 -31.79 13.91
N ASP A 36 -12.89 -32.68 14.73
CA ASP A 36 -12.34 -32.30 16.03
C ASP A 36 -11.01 -31.53 15.86
N PRO A 37 -10.78 -30.50 16.68
CA PRO A 37 -9.50 -29.79 16.73
C PRO A 37 -8.34 -30.73 17.09
N VAL A 38 -7.20 -30.56 16.42
CA VAL A 38 -5.99 -31.34 16.66
C VAL A 38 -4.97 -30.49 17.43
N VAL A 39 -4.50 -31.01 18.58
CA VAL A 39 -3.40 -30.36 19.30
C VAL A 39 -2.11 -30.55 18.52
N VAL A 40 -1.50 -29.43 18.11
CA VAL A 40 -0.26 -29.41 17.30
C VAL A 40 0.97 -29.37 18.19
N THR A 41 0.98 -28.53 19.23
CA THR A 41 1.99 -28.48 20.27
C THR A 41 1.39 -27.98 21.58
N GLY A 42 1.99 -28.36 22.70
CA GLY A 42 1.67 -27.93 24.07
C GLY A 42 2.94 -27.49 24.80
N ASP A 43 2.85 -27.36 26.11
CA ASP A 43 3.96 -27.01 27.02
C ASP A 43 4.65 -25.67 26.75
N VAL A 44 3.95 -24.71 26.14
CA VAL A 44 4.37 -23.32 25.95
C VAL A 44 3.60 -22.40 26.92
N ARG A 45 4.13 -21.22 27.18
CA ARG A 45 3.52 -20.26 28.11
C ARG A 45 3.61 -18.85 27.57
N GLY A 46 2.69 -18.01 28.02
CA GLY A 46 2.70 -16.58 27.65
C GLY A 46 1.78 -16.23 26.50
N ASP A 47 1.77 -14.97 26.14
CA ASP A 47 0.91 -14.44 25.09
C ASP A 47 1.38 -14.92 23.72
N PRO A 48 0.49 -15.49 22.88
CA PRO A 48 0.85 -15.97 21.56
C PRO A 48 0.89 -14.84 20.53
N ALA A 49 1.85 -14.90 19.61
CA ALA A 49 1.74 -14.21 18.31
C ALA A 49 0.66 -14.84 17.44
N ARG A 50 0.08 -14.09 16.52
CA ARG A 50 -0.84 -14.65 15.50
C ARG A 50 -0.06 -15.59 14.58
N PRO A 51 -0.38 -16.89 14.52
CA PRO A 51 0.32 -17.82 13.64
C PRO A 51 0.26 -17.39 12.17
N VAL A 52 1.29 -17.76 11.39
CA VAL A 52 1.34 -17.49 9.96
C VAL A 52 1.68 -18.73 9.17
N ARG A 53 1.15 -18.83 7.95
CA ARG A 53 1.55 -19.81 6.92
C ARG A 53 2.20 -19.08 5.78
N VAL A 54 3.37 -19.56 5.37
CA VAL A 54 4.14 -18.96 4.29
C VAL A 54 4.88 -20.06 3.54
N SER A 55 4.66 -20.16 2.24
CA SER A 55 5.34 -21.11 1.35
C SER A 55 5.27 -22.57 1.85
N GLY A 56 4.09 -22.98 2.32
CA GLY A 56 3.87 -24.33 2.83
C GLY A 56 4.46 -24.60 4.22
N CYS A 57 5.03 -23.62 4.88
CA CYS A 57 5.49 -23.70 6.26
C CYS A 57 4.58 -22.91 7.22
N GLU A 58 4.47 -23.38 8.43
CA GLU A 58 3.67 -22.82 9.51
C GLU A 58 4.58 -22.37 10.65
N TYR A 59 4.24 -21.21 11.25
CA TYR A 59 5.02 -20.61 12.33
C TYR A 59 4.11 -20.13 13.45
N ALA A 60 4.51 -20.37 14.68
CA ALA A 60 3.89 -19.85 15.90
C ALA A 60 4.97 -19.43 16.90
N GLY A 61 4.65 -18.50 17.81
CA GLY A 61 5.59 -18.03 18.82
C GLY A 61 4.88 -17.49 20.04
N TRP A 62 5.50 -17.59 21.23
CA TRP A 62 4.95 -17.18 22.53
C TRP A 62 5.94 -16.29 23.29
N ALA A 63 5.39 -15.48 24.16
CA ALA A 63 6.15 -14.51 24.95
C ALA A 63 7.05 -15.14 26.02
N ASP A 64 7.03 -16.47 26.20
CA ASP A 64 7.97 -17.21 27.03
C ASP A 64 9.29 -17.55 26.31
N GLY A 65 9.42 -17.19 25.04
CA GLY A 65 10.58 -17.53 24.20
C GLY A 65 10.38 -18.81 23.39
N SER A 66 9.22 -19.45 23.47
CA SER A 66 8.94 -20.65 22.68
C SER A 66 8.57 -20.27 21.25
N GLY A 67 9.25 -20.87 20.27
CA GLY A 67 8.92 -20.83 18.86
C GLY A 67 8.51 -22.21 18.36
N TRP A 68 7.68 -22.29 17.33
CA TRP A 68 7.29 -23.52 16.67
C TRP A 68 7.21 -23.34 15.17
N GLN A 69 7.71 -24.33 14.43
CA GLN A 69 7.60 -24.36 12.98
C GLN A 69 7.30 -25.77 12.45
N ARG A 70 6.54 -25.86 11.35
CA ARG A 70 6.28 -27.07 10.61
C ARG A 70 6.18 -26.74 9.12
N CYS A 71 6.89 -27.48 8.28
CA CYS A 71 6.73 -27.36 6.82
C CYS A 71 5.96 -28.58 6.29
N LEU A 72 4.93 -28.32 5.48
CA LEU A 72 4.10 -29.35 4.88
C LEU A 72 4.73 -29.82 3.57
N ALA A 73 4.67 -31.12 3.28
CA ALA A 73 5.14 -31.63 2.00
C ALA A 73 4.26 -31.13 0.85
N PRO A 74 4.80 -30.93 -0.38
CA PRO A 74 4.03 -30.38 -1.52
C PRO A 74 2.76 -31.15 -1.85
N ALA A 75 2.69 -32.46 -1.60
CA ALA A 75 1.50 -33.29 -1.79
C ALA A 75 0.33 -32.94 -0.84
N ALA A 76 0.59 -32.31 0.29
CA ALA A 76 -0.44 -31.89 1.26
C ALA A 76 -1.07 -30.54 0.90
N LEU A 77 -0.48 -29.78 -0.02
CA LEU A 77 -0.96 -28.47 -0.49
C LEU A 77 -1.95 -28.61 -1.67
N ALA A 78 -1.89 -29.71 -2.42
CA ALA A 78 -2.83 -30.01 -3.48
C ALA A 78 -4.05 -30.71 -2.85
N GLY A 79 -5.16 -30.00 -2.64
CA GLY A 79 -6.43 -30.50 -2.11
C GLY A 79 -7.00 -31.68 -2.92
N GLY A 80 -6.42 -32.85 -2.78
CA GLY A 80 -6.79 -34.12 -3.41
C GLY A 80 -7.52 -35.00 -2.45
N GLY A 81 -8.65 -35.50 -2.92
CA GLY A 81 -9.69 -36.33 -2.36
C GLY A 81 -9.36 -37.37 -1.29
N ASP A 82 -10.41 -37.75 -0.62
CA ASP A 82 -10.61 -38.76 0.43
C ASP A 82 -9.86 -40.06 0.16
N GLY A 83 -8.61 -40.21 0.56
CA GLY A 83 -7.95 -41.47 0.36
C GLY A 83 -6.53 -41.63 0.83
N ASP A 84 -6.06 -40.91 1.81
CA ASP A 84 -4.93 -41.37 2.62
C ASP A 84 -4.71 -40.51 3.87
N ARG A 85 -5.31 -40.90 4.97
CA ARG A 85 -5.09 -40.26 6.27
C ARG A 85 -3.68 -40.49 6.83
N ASP A 86 -2.92 -41.43 6.27
CA ASP A 86 -1.55 -41.74 6.73
C ASP A 86 -0.44 -40.97 5.97
N ALA A 87 -0.72 -40.43 4.76
CA ALA A 87 0.24 -39.60 4.04
C ALA A 87 0.38 -38.17 4.60
N ARG A 88 -0.45 -37.77 5.55
CA ARG A 88 -0.39 -36.48 6.26
C ARG A 88 0.62 -36.44 7.41
N ARG A 89 1.38 -37.49 7.63
CA ARG A 89 2.51 -37.51 8.57
C ARG A 89 3.76 -36.94 7.93
N THR A 90 3.79 -35.63 7.86
CA THR A 90 4.93 -34.88 7.38
C THR A 90 5.61 -34.17 8.51
N THR A 91 6.90 -34.32 8.58
CA THR A 91 7.84 -33.68 9.49
C THR A 91 7.22 -33.15 10.79
N ALA A 92 7.46 -33.84 11.89
CA ALA A 92 7.07 -33.38 13.22
C ALA A 92 7.47 -31.90 13.35
N GLY A 93 6.52 -31.05 13.79
CA GLY A 93 6.84 -29.65 14.03
C GLY A 93 7.98 -29.58 15.03
N ALA A 94 8.96 -28.73 14.76
CA ALA A 94 10.06 -28.47 15.68
C ALA A 94 9.71 -27.29 16.58
N THR A 95 9.89 -27.46 17.89
CA THR A 95 9.90 -26.34 18.86
C THR A 95 11.33 -25.81 18.92
N GLY A 96 11.48 -24.49 18.78
CA GLY A 96 12.75 -23.77 18.94
C GLY A 96 12.71 -22.88 20.17
N ASP A 97 13.86 -22.66 20.78
CA ASP A 97 14.03 -21.69 21.85
C ASP A 97 14.48 -20.35 21.22
N LEU A 98 13.68 -19.32 21.34
CA LEU A 98 13.98 -17.96 20.89
C LEU A 98 14.84 -17.18 21.91
N GLY A 99 15.17 -17.79 23.03
CA GLY A 99 15.89 -17.17 24.12
C GLY A 99 15.00 -16.41 25.12
N SER A 100 15.63 -15.74 26.08
CA SER A 100 14.91 -14.99 27.10
C SER A 100 14.22 -13.78 26.52
N MET A 101 12.90 -13.70 26.66
CA MET A 101 12.09 -12.54 26.25
C MET A 101 11.81 -11.59 27.42
N PRO A 102 11.62 -10.29 27.15
CA PRO A 102 11.10 -9.35 28.14
C PRO A 102 9.74 -9.80 28.66
N GLN A 103 9.46 -9.61 29.97
CA GLN A 103 8.23 -10.08 30.63
C GLN A 103 6.91 -9.57 30.02
N GLN A 104 6.95 -8.61 29.11
CA GLN A 104 5.77 -8.02 28.44
C GLN A 104 5.97 -7.93 26.93
N ALA A 105 6.70 -8.87 26.34
CA ALA A 105 6.90 -8.90 24.88
C ALA A 105 5.56 -8.92 24.13
N ALA A 106 5.44 -8.10 23.11
CA ALA A 106 4.28 -8.04 22.21
C ALA A 106 4.68 -8.60 20.86
N LEU A 107 4.52 -9.90 20.67
CA LEU A 107 5.04 -10.62 19.53
C LEU A 107 4.16 -10.48 18.28
N ARG A 108 4.79 -10.24 17.15
CA ARG A 108 4.14 -10.15 15.84
C ARG A 108 5.02 -10.77 14.75
N PHE A 109 4.45 -11.65 13.94
CA PHE A 109 5.11 -12.09 12.71
C PHE A 109 5.03 -11.02 11.63
N LEU A 110 6.18 -10.71 11.06
CA LEU A 110 6.34 -9.93 9.84
C LEU A 110 6.66 -10.91 8.72
N VAL A 111 5.97 -10.77 7.60
CA VAL A 111 6.13 -11.62 6.42
C VAL A 111 6.43 -10.73 5.23
N ASP A 112 7.55 -11.01 4.56
CA ASP A 112 7.96 -10.37 3.33
C ASP A 112 8.31 -11.46 2.29
N GLY A 113 7.45 -11.63 1.29
CA GLY A 113 7.56 -12.74 0.35
C GLY A 113 7.58 -14.09 1.05
N THR A 114 8.71 -14.81 0.97
CA THR A 114 8.92 -16.09 1.64
C THR A 114 9.64 -15.96 2.99
N ARG A 115 10.05 -14.76 3.39
CA ARG A 115 10.77 -14.51 4.64
C ARG A 115 9.80 -14.29 5.78
N VAL A 116 10.08 -14.87 6.92
CA VAL A 116 9.27 -14.74 8.14
C VAL A 116 10.19 -14.35 9.30
N VAL A 117 9.85 -13.23 9.95
CA VAL A 117 10.55 -12.70 11.11
C VAL A 117 9.53 -12.58 12.24
N LEU A 118 9.88 -13.04 13.44
CA LEU A 118 9.13 -12.74 14.65
C LEU A 118 9.71 -11.49 15.30
N ASN A 119 8.89 -10.50 15.55
CA ASN A 119 9.30 -9.22 16.14
C ASN A 119 8.57 -8.97 17.47
N ASP A 120 9.30 -8.54 18.48
CA ASP A 120 8.72 -7.90 19.66
C ASP A 120 8.51 -6.40 19.38
N THR A 121 7.27 -6.01 19.19
CA THR A 121 6.91 -4.62 18.83
C THR A 121 7.09 -3.62 19.97
N ARG A 122 7.36 -4.07 21.20
CA ARG A 122 7.66 -3.22 22.35
C ARG A 122 9.15 -3.07 22.60
N GLY A 123 9.87 -4.18 22.55
CA GLY A 123 11.30 -4.23 22.81
C GLY A 123 12.19 -4.01 21.61
N GLY A 124 11.62 -4.08 20.39
CA GLY A 124 12.36 -3.92 19.13
C GLY A 124 13.21 -5.14 18.76
N THR A 125 13.15 -6.23 19.50
CA THR A 125 13.91 -7.46 19.24
C THR A 125 13.27 -8.27 18.12
N ALA A 126 14.07 -8.85 17.21
CA ALA A 126 13.58 -9.64 16.09
C ALA A 126 14.31 -10.97 15.98
N TRP A 127 13.62 -12.00 15.50
CA TRP A 127 14.15 -13.37 15.33
C TRP A 127 13.86 -13.91 13.93
N ALA A 128 14.89 -14.45 13.28
CA ALA A 128 14.77 -15.14 12.00
C ALA A 128 14.28 -16.58 12.23
N VAL A 129 12.96 -16.76 12.29
CA VAL A 129 12.35 -18.06 12.66
C VAL A 129 12.48 -19.16 11.62
N GLN A 130 12.97 -18.89 10.42
CA GLN A 130 13.17 -19.86 9.34
C GLN A 130 14.52 -20.56 9.39
N ARG A 131 15.47 -20.08 10.19
CA ARG A 131 16.81 -20.64 10.36
C ARG A 131 17.16 -20.63 11.83
N ASP A 132 17.10 -21.77 12.48
CA ASP A 132 17.55 -22.00 13.86
C ASP A 132 17.09 -20.95 14.89
N ALA A 133 15.99 -20.25 14.61
CA ALA A 133 15.39 -19.21 15.44
C ALA A 133 16.40 -18.15 15.94
N GLY A 134 17.39 -17.82 15.11
CA GLY A 134 18.47 -16.89 15.45
C GLY A 134 17.97 -15.48 15.74
N LEU A 135 18.43 -14.93 16.88
CA LEU A 135 18.25 -13.52 17.22
C LEU A 135 18.93 -12.65 16.14
N ILE A 136 18.21 -11.65 15.65
CA ILE A 136 18.78 -10.64 14.76
C ILE A 136 19.27 -9.50 15.66
N ASP A 137 20.54 -9.56 16.04
CA ASP A 137 21.19 -8.59 16.96
C ASP A 137 22.23 -7.71 16.26
N ASN A 138 22.49 -7.95 14.99
CA ASN A 138 23.47 -7.23 14.20
C ASN A 138 22.90 -5.99 13.46
N TRP A 139 21.85 -5.38 14.01
CA TRP A 139 21.29 -4.13 13.45
C TRP A 139 22.33 -3.03 13.31
N ALA A 140 23.29 -2.96 14.25
CA ALA A 140 24.41 -2.02 14.20
C ALA A 140 25.28 -2.24 12.96
N ASP A 141 25.56 -3.50 12.59
CA ASP A 141 26.34 -3.84 11.40
C ASP A 141 25.62 -3.52 10.09
N LEU A 142 24.26 -3.48 10.13
CA LEU A 142 23.43 -3.10 9.00
C LEU A 142 23.30 -1.58 8.88
N ILE A 143 23.40 -0.86 10.01
CA ILE A 143 23.30 0.60 10.06
C ILE A 143 24.69 1.26 9.83
N ASP A 144 25.77 0.66 10.30
CA ASP A 144 27.12 1.24 10.22
C ASP A 144 27.82 1.09 8.86
N ARG A 145 27.23 0.38 7.90
CA ARG A 145 27.84 0.28 6.55
C ARG A 145 27.69 1.54 5.70
N ASP A 146 26.94 2.55 6.16
CA ASP A 146 26.74 3.82 5.43
C ASP A 146 27.03 5.08 6.24
N ARG A 147 27.75 4.98 7.36
CA ARG A 147 28.38 6.16 7.95
C ARG A 147 29.79 6.37 7.36
N SER A 148 29.88 6.61 6.07
CA SER A 148 30.88 7.53 5.60
C SER A 148 30.38 8.93 5.98
N ASP A 149 31.05 9.56 6.93
CA ASP A 149 31.00 11.00 7.19
C ASP A 149 31.42 11.73 5.90
N THR A 150 30.54 11.77 4.93
CA THR A 150 30.59 12.78 3.90
C THR A 150 29.89 13.97 4.53
N VAL A 151 30.71 14.89 5.07
CA VAL A 151 30.32 16.28 5.23
C VAL A 151 29.74 16.67 3.89
N VAL A 152 28.40 16.72 3.81
CA VAL A 152 27.71 17.36 2.72
C VAL A 152 28.10 18.83 2.87
N GLU A 153 29.11 19.26 2.11
CA GLU A 153 29.24 20.68 1.81
C GLU A 153 27.86 21.09 1.34
N GLN A 154 27.24 21.97 2.12
CA GLN A 154 26.04 22.67 1.71
C GLN A 154 26.43 23.45 0.45
N ASN A 155 26.39 22.77 -0.68
CA ASN A 155 26.19 23.41 -1.95
C ASN A 155 24.77 23.92 -1.88
N THR A 156 24.61 25.12 -1.34
CA THR A 156 23.45 25.97 -1.54
C THR A 156 23.45 26.41 -3.02
N ALA A 157 23.30 25.46 -3.91
CA ALA A 157 22.62 25.69 -5.15
C ALA A 157 21.14 25.81 -4.77
N ASP A 158 20.84 27.02 -4.35
CA ASP A 158 19.47 27.53 -4.25
C ASP A 158 18.90 27.56 -5.67
N THR A 159 18.55 26.38 -6.18
CA THR A 159 17.61 26.28 -7.28
C THR A 159 16.28 26.03 -6.57
N PRO A 160 15.48 27.09 -6.38
CA PRO A 160 14.12 26.89 -5.93
C PRO A 160 13.49 25.88 -6.89
N PRO A 161 12.63 24.96 -6.44
CA PRO A 161 11.80 24.22 -7.37
C PRO A 161 11.16 25.30 -8.26
N GLU A 162 11.01 25.01 -9.55
CA GLU A 162 10.57 25.98 -10.58
C GLU A 162 9.17 26.52 -10.29
N THR A 163 9.02 27.14 -9.13
CA THR A 163 7.82 27.86 -8.68
C THR A 163 7.61 29.17 -9.46
N ASP A 164 8.61 29.61 -10.22
CA ASP A 164 8.56 30.79 -11.07
C ASP A 164 8.08 30.52 -12.51
N ARG A 165 7.60 29.32 -12.81
CA ARG A 165 6.90 29.09 -14.07
C ARG A 165 5.61 29.90 -14.10
N VAL A 166 5.31 30.50 -15.26
CA VAL A 166 4.00 31.08 -15.51
C VAL A 166 2.95 30.00 -15.25
N GLN A 167 2.13 30.21 -14.23
CA GLN A 167 1.10 29.27 -13.86
C GLN A 167 0.07 29.16 -15.00
N GLN A 168 -0.23 27.95 -15.40
CA GLN A 168 -1.27 27.62 -16.34
C GLN A 168 -2.39 26.90 -15.59
N PRO A 169 -3.65 27.14 -15.95
CA PRO A 169 -4.75 26.45 -15.29
C PRO A 169 -4.69 24.95 -15.60
N PRO A 170 -5.23 24.10 -14.71
CA PRO A 170 -5.35 22.68 -14.95
C PRO A 170 -6.24 22.40 -16.16
N VAL A 171 -6.09 21.24 -16.75
CA VAL A 171 -6.92 20.72 -17.83
C VAL A 171 -7.78 19.59 -17.27
N ALA A 172 -9.08 19.80 -17.21
CA ALA A 172 -10.06 18.80 -16.88
C ALA A 172 -10.72 18.25 -18.14
N VAL A 173 -10.89 16.95 -18.23
CA VAL A 173 -11.42 16.25 -19.41
C VAL A 173 -12.70 15.52 -19.01
N ASP A 174 -13.73 15.61 -19.84
CA ASP A 174 -15.00 14.92 -19.62
C ASP A 174 -14.82 13.41 -19.44
N ASP A 175 -15.64 12.82 -18.57
CA ASP A 175 -15.62 11.41 -18.21
C ASP A 175 -16.86 10.66 -18.68
N ASP A 176 -16.64 9.47 -19.26
CA ASP A 176 -17.70 8.50 -19.53
C ASP A 176 -17.42 7.22 -18.71
N LEU A 177 -18.19 7.02 -17.65
CA LEU A 177 -18.02 5.95 -16.67
C LEU A 177 -19.29 5.12 -16.51
N GLY A 178 -19.22 4.04 -15.77
CA GLY A 178 -20.39 3.22 -15.40
C GLY A 178 -20.52 3.03 -13.91
N ALA A 179 -21.73 2.67 -13.48
CA ALA A 179 -22.01 2.27 -12.11
C ALA A 179 -23.22 1.34 -12.02
N ARG A 180 -23.25 0.51 -11.00
CA ARG A 180 -24.35 -0.45 -10.76
C ARG A 180 -25.41 0.17 -9.84
N PRO A 181 -26.72 -0.03 -10.10
CA PRO A 181 -27.77 0.43 -9.23
C PRO A 181 -27.72 -0.25 -7.86
N GLY A 182 -28.05 0.50 -6.80
CA GLY A 182 -28.03 0.01 -5.42
C GLY A 182 -26.62 -0.23 -4.85
N ARG A 183 -25.58 0.27 -5.50
CA ARG A 183 -24.18 0.19 -5.05
C ARG A 183 -23.55 1.56 -4.95
N THR A 184 -22.44 1.60 -4.24
CA THR A 184 -21.54 2.74 -4.18
C THR A 184 -20.33 2.42 -5.04
N THR A 185 -20.02 3.30 -6.00
CA THR A 185 -18.92 3.14 -6.97
C THR A 185 -17.95 4.30 -6.82
N ALA A 186 -16.65 4.00 -6.75
CA ALA A 186 -15.60 5.01 -6.86
C ALA A 186 -15.44 5.42 -8.34
N LEU A 187 -15.40 6.71 -8.60
CA LEU A 187 -15.24 7.28 -9.93
C LEU A 187 -13.87 7.98 -10.03
N PRO A 188 -12.93 7.43 -10.81
CA PRO A 188 -11.56 7.96 -10.91
C PRO A 188 -11.47 9.12 -11.91
N VAL A 189 -12.25 10.17 -11.71
CA VAL A 189 -12.41 11.30 -12.65
C VAL A 189 -11.12 12.10 -12.90
N LEU A 190 -10.12 12.04 -12.01
CA LEU A 190 -8.83 12.69 -12.24
C LEU A 190 -7.85 11.87 -13.11
N LEU A 191 -8.27 10.70 -13.57
CA LEU A 191 -7.38 9.80 -14.30
C LEU A 191 -6.93 10.35 -15.66
N ASN A 192 -7.79 11.13 -16.33
CA ASN A 192 -7.55 11.79 -17.61
C ASN A 192 -7.22 13.28 -17.47
N ASP A 193 -7.30 13.84 -16.25
CA ASP A 193 -6.95 15.22 -15.95
C ASP A 193 -5.45 15.41 -15.75
N HIS A 194 -4.96 16.61 -16.01
CA HIS A 194 -3.56 16.96 -15.74
C HIS A 194 -3.37 18.45 -15.51
N ASP A 195 -2.27 18.76 -14.84
CA ASP A 195 -1.79 20.13 -14.68
C ASP A 195 -0.54 20.36 -15.53
N PRO A 196 -0.47 21.42 -16.39
CA PRO A 196 0.70 21.69 -17.22
C PRO A 196 1.95 22.06 -16.42
N ASN A 197 1.83 22.53 -15.21
CA ASN A 197 2.93 22.84 -14.30
C ASN A 197 3.33 21.64 -13.44
N GLY A 198 2.52 20.55 -13.43
CA GLY A 198 2.72 19.36 -12.63
C GLY A 198 2.20 19.51 -11.19
N ASP A 199 1.33 20.47 -10.92
CA ASP A 199 0.71 20.66 -9.61
C ASP A 199 -0.30 19.53 -9.33
N VAL A 200 -0.45 19.19 -8.06
CA VAL A 200 -1.37 18.13 -7.63
C VAL A 200 -2.81 18.64 -7.67
N LEU A 201 -3.64 18.02 -8.50
CA LEU A 201 -5.04 18.37 -8.64
C LEU A 201 -5.87 17.86 -7.46
N VAL A 202 -6.87 18.66 -7.07
CA VAL A 202 -7.88 18.31 -6.06
C VAL A 202 -9.24 18.71 -6.58
N ILE A 203 -10.24 17.86 -6.40
CA ILE A 203 -11.62 18.18 -6.68
C ILE A 203 -12.12 19.14 -5.61
N ASP A 204 -12.41 20.37 -6.01
CA ASP A 204 -12.89 21.45 -5.13
C ASP A 204 -14.39 21.34 -4.86
N SER A 205 -15.15 21.01 -5.90
CA SER A 205 -16.60 20.89 -5.81
C SER A 205 -17.16 19.93 -6.86
N VAL A 206 -18.35 19.42 -6.58
CA VAL A 206 -19.14 18.57 -7.48
C VAL A 206 -20.60 19.04 -7.45
N THR A 207 -21.25 19.06 -8.61
CA THR A 207 -22.68 19.37 -8.65
C THR A 207 -23.49 18.17 -8.14
N PRO A 208 -24.48 18.39 -7.26
CA PRO A 208 -25.27 17.30 -6.72
C PRO A 208 -26.08 16.61 -7.83
N VAL A 209 -26.29 15.31 -7.70
CA VAL A 209 -27.25 14.57 -8.51
C VAL A 209 -28.65 14.60 -7.86
N ASP A 210 -29.68 14.24 -8.63
CA ASP A 210 -31.03 14.12 -8.10
C ASP A 210 -31.07 13.09 -6.94
N ALA A 211 -31.60 13.47 -5.80
CA ALA A 211 -31.63 12.64 -4.59
C ALA A 211 -32.46 11.35 -4.77
N GLU A 212 -33.38 11.29 -5.73
CA GLU A 212 -34.11 10.07 -6.07
C GLU A 212 -33.23 9.08 -6.86
N VAL A 213 -32.21 9.58 -7.55
CA VAL A 213 -31.25 8.80 -8.33
C VAL A 213 -30.08 8.32 -7.47
N GLY A 214 -29.58 9.21 -6.57
CA GLY A 214 -28.45 8.86 -5.72
C GLY A 214 -27.80 10.06 -5.04
N ALA A 215 -26.54 9.86 -4.62
CA ALA A 215 -25.70 10.90 -4.05
C ALA A 215 -24.27 10.78 -4.58
N VAL A 216 -23.62 11.90 -4.81
CA VAL A 216 -22.20 11.98 -5.19
C VAL A 216 -21.44 12.76 -4.12
N ASP A 217 -20.32 12.21 -3.67
CA ASP A 217 -19.47 12.79 -2.63
C ASP A 217 -18.01 12.84 -3.09
N ILE A 218 -17.29 13.85 -2.62
CA ILE A 218 -15.84 13.94 -2.79
C ILE A 218 -15.17 13.08 -1.71
N VAL A 219 -14.28 12.17 -2.13
CA VAL A 219 -13.59 11.22 -1.27
C VAL A 219 -12.07 11.28 -1.47
N ASP A 220 -11.31 10.47 -0.73
CA ASP A 220 -9.86 10.32 -0.87
C ASP A 220 -9.12 11.66 -0.89
N GLU A 221 -9.42 12.51 0.08
CA GLU A 221 -8.80 13.84 0.23
C GLU A 221 -9.00 14.75 -0.99
N GLY A 222 -10.05 14.53 -1.78
CA GLY A 222 -10.34 15.25 -3.01
C GLY A 222 -9.70 14.63 -4.25
N GLN A 223 -9.18 13.42 -4.14
CA GLN A 223 -8.56 12.70 -5.26
C GLN A 223 -9.55 11.84 -6.06
N GLY A 224 -10.79 11.71 -5.60
CA GLY A 224 -11.80 10.92 -6.27
C GLY A 224 -13.22 11.34 -5.91
N LEU A 225 -14.17 10.84 -6.69
CA LEU A 225 -15.58 10.92 -6.41
C LEU A 225 -16.14 9.56 -6.06
N GLN A 226 -17.19 9.54 -5.27
CA GLN A 226 -17.94 8.34 -4.93
C GLN A 226 -19.41 8.57 -5.26
N LEU A 227 -19.98 7.70 -6.10
CA LEU A 227 -21.39 7.75 -6.48
C LEU A 227 -22.16 6.60 -5.83
N ALA A 228 -23.11 6.91 -4.98
CA ALA A 228 -24.06 5.97 -4.39
C ALA A 228 -25.37 6.03 -5.17
N LEU A 229 -25.67 4.98 -5.97
CA LEU A 229 -26.90 4.92 -6.76
C LEU A 229 -28.03 4.27 -5.97
N ALA A 230 -29.25 4.81 -6.12
CA ALA A 230 -30.46 4.16 -5.64
C ALA A 230 -30.68 2.81 -6.35
N ALA A 231 -31.33 1.86 -5.66
CA ALA A 231 -31.58 0.51 -6.21
C ALA A 231 -32.46 0.52 -7.49
N GLY A 232 -33.28 1.56 -7.68
CA GLY A 232 -34.11 1.74 -8.87
C GLY A 232 -33.50 2.65 -9.93
N ALA A 233 -32.27 3.10 -9.77
CA ALA A 233 -31.62 3.97 -10.74
C ALA A 233 -31.45 3.28 -12.08
N SER A 234 -31.63 4.02 -13.18
CA SER A 234 -31.49 3.53 -14.56
C SER A 234 -31.15 4.69 -15.51
N GLY A 235 -30.66 4.35 -16.69
CA GLY A 235 -30.33 5.33 -17.73
C GLY A 235 -28.96 5.95 -17.53
N THR A 236 -28.84 7.27 -17.56
CA THR A 236 -27.55 7.98 -17.46
C THR A 236 -27.66 9.10 -16.43
N VAL A 237 -26.76 9.07 -15.45
CA VAL A 237 -26.58 10.15 -14.47
C VAL A 237 -25.57 11.16 -15.03
N ARG A 238 -25.83 12.44 -14.84
CA ARG A 238 -24.93 13.52 -15.30
C ARG A 238 -24.71 14.52 -14.19
N PHE A 239 -23.49 14.92 -14.03
CA PHE A 239 -23.07 15.99 -13.12
C PHE A 239 -21.73 16.55 -13.62
N SER A 240 -21.25 17.60 -12.98
CA SER A 240 -19.94 18.19 -13.28
C SER A 240 -19.13 18.37 -12.01
N TYR A 241 -17.82 18.42 -12.15
CA TYR A 241 -16.89 18.71 -11.07
C TYR A 241 -15.93 19.83 -11.44
N VAL A 242 -15.35 20.45 -10.42
CA VAL A 242 -14.32 21.49 -10.57
C VAL A 242 -13.06 20.97 -9.91
N VAL A 243 -11.96 21.01 -10.66
CA VAL A 243 -10.61 20.76 -10.12
C VAL A 243 -9.88 22.06 -9.87
N SER A 244 -8.95 22.02 -8.92
CA SER A 244 -8.07 23.13 -8.56
C SER A 244 -6.63 22.65 -8.47
N ASP A 245 -5.69 23.48 -8.93
CA ASP A 245 -4.23 23.28 -8.79
C ASP A 245 -3.68 23.74 -7.43
N GLY A 246 -4.52 24.40 -6.59
CA GLY A 246 -4.09 24.99 -5.31
C GLY A 246 -3.30 26.30 -5.44
N ARG A 247 -3.09 26.79 -6.67
CA ARG A 247 -2.40 28.07 -6.98
C ARG A 247 -3.33 29.11 -7.56
N GLY A 248 -4.62 28.82 -7.65
CA GLY A 248 -5.67 29.71 -8.14
C GLY A 248 -6.20 29.32 -9.52
N GLY A 249 -5.60 28.35 -10.21
CA GLY A 249 -6.14 27.76 -11.42
C GLY A 249 -7.24 26.76 -11.11
N THR A 250 -8.30 26.78 -11.95
CA THR A 250 -9.41 25.82 -11.87
C THR A 250 -9.86 25.42 -13.26
N ALA A 251 -10.39 24.21 -13.38
CA ALA A 251 -11.04 23.73 -14.60
C ALA A 251 -12.30 22.93 -14.22
N THR A 252 -13.21 22.79 -15.18
CA THR A 252 -14.48 22.06 -14.99
C THR A 252 -14.60 20.99 -16.07
N ALA A 253 -15.09 19.81 -15.68
CA ALA A 253 -15.44 18.76 -16.62
C ALA A 253 -16.81 18.16 -16.30
N ASP A 254 -17.43 17.58 -17.31
CA ASP A 254 -18.70 16.88 -17.22
C ASP A 254 -18.48 15.38 -17.05
N VAL A 255 -19.27 14.77 -16.16
CA VAL A 255 -19.27 13.31 -15.92
C VAL A 255 -20.59 12.72 -16.39
N ARG A 256 -20.48 11.67 -17.22
CA ARG A 256 -21.59 10.81 -17.60
C ARG A 256 -21.39 9.45 -17.01
N VAL A 257 -22.35 9.01 -16.20
CA VAL A 257 -22.33 7.68 -15.61
C VAL A 257 -23.48 6.85 -16.18
N ALA A 258 -23.18 5.84 -16.97
CA ALA A 258 -24.15 4.89 -17.46
C ALA A 258 -24.54 3.93 -16.33
N VAL A 259 -25.83 3.85 -16.00
CA VAL A 259 -26.31 2.86 -15.01
C VAL A 259 -26.41 1.52 -15.69
N ARG A 260 -25.56 0.57 -15.30
CA ARG A 260 -25.37 -0.74 -15.94
C ARG A 260 -26.21 -1.82 -15.27
N GLY A 261 -26.96 -2.55 -16.07
CA GLY A 261 -27.73 -3.70 -15.62
C GLY A 261 -26.86 -4.88 -15.19
N ALA A 262 -27.46 -5.85 -14.48
CA ALA A 262 -26.71 -7.02 -14.00
C ALA A 262 -26.15 -7.91 -15.12
N ASP A 263 -26.77 -7.89 -16.29
CA ASP A 263 -26.37 -8.70 -17.45
C ASP A 263 -25.38 -7.99 -18.38
N GLU A 264 -25.13 -6.72 -18.15
CA GLU A 264 -24.13 -5.94 -18.89
C GLU A 264 -22.78 -6.04 -18.18
N ASN A 265 -21.72 -6.33 -18.94
CA ASN A 265 -20.35 -6.36 -18.41
C ASN A 265 -19.36 -6.03 -19.53
N ALA A 266 -18.36 -5.25 -19.18
CA ALA A 266 -17.20 -4.99 -19.97
C ALA A 266 -15.93 -5.23 -19.13
N PRO A 267 -14.83 -5.68 -19.72
CA PRO A 267 -13.60 -5.92 -18.94
C PRO A 267 -13.00 -4.60 -18.45
N PRO A 268 -12.21 -4.64 -17.36
CA PRO A 268 -11.42 -3.51 -16.91
C PRO A 268 -10.49 -2.96 -18.01
N GLU A 269 -10.35 -1.66 -18.08
CA GLU A 269 -9.51 -0.97 -19.06
C GLU A 269 -8.37 -0.19 -18.39
N GLN A 270 -7.19 -0.24 -19.00
CA GLN A 270 -6.07 0.58 -18.59
C GLN A 270 -6.07 1.92 -19.35
N ALA A 271 -6.46 2.99 -18.66
CA ALA A 271 -6.44 4.34 -19.25
C ALA A 271 -5.01 4.92 -19.30
N ARG A 272 -4.16 4.55 -18.34
CA ARG A 272 -2.78 5.01 -18.27
C ARG A 272 -1.85 3.85 -17.89
N PRO A 273 -0.83 3.54 -18.72
CA PRO A 273 0.17 2.54 -18.34
C PRO A 273 0.89 2.93 -17.05
N ALA A 274 1.08 1.96 -16.17
CA ALA A 274 1.96 2.13 -15.03
C ALA A 274 3.41 2.24 -15.53
N THR A 275 4.22 3.09 -14.89
CA THR A 275 5.63 3.27 -15.24
C THR A 275 6.51 3.17 -14.01
N GLY A 276 7.76 2.74 -14.21
CA GLY A 276 8.75 2.73 -13.15
C GLY A 276 10.16 2.77 -13.68
N THR A 277 11.11 3.13 -12.82
CA THR A 277 12.55 3.11 -13.16
C THR A 277 13.28 2.30 -12.10
N VAL A 278 14.18 1.45 -12.54
CA VAL A 278 14.96 0.55 -11.70
C VAL A 278 16.42 0.57 -12.10
N ALA A 279 17.34 0.35 -11.14
CA ALA A 279 18.74 0.11 -11.44
C ALA A 279 18.93 -1.30 -12.02
N GLU A 280 19.92 -1.45 -12.91
CA GLU A 280 20.32 -2.73 -13.45
C GLU A 280 20.64 -3.74 -12.33
N GLY A 281 20.00 -4.91 -12.35
CA GLY A 281 20.13 -5.96 -11.34
C GLY A 281 19.33 -5.73 -10.06
N ASP A 282 18.50 -4.69 -9.96
CA ASP A 282 17.76 -4.32 -8.75
C ASP A 282 16.24 -4.62 -8.90
N ARG A 283 15.44 -4.16 -7.95
CA ARG A 283 14.00 -4.42 -7.86
C ARG A 283 13.20 -3.13 -7.86
N LEU A 284 12.10 -3.15 -8.59
CA LEU A 284 11.07 -2.11 -8.56
C LEU A 284 9.81 -2.66 -7.88
N GLN A 285 9.33 -1.97 -6.86
CA GLN A 285 7.99 -2.22 -6.31
C GLN A 285 7.08 -1.05 -6.68
N THR A 286 5.91 -1.37 -7.26
CA THR A 286 4.93 -0.35 -7.64
C THR A 286 3.51 -0.90 -7.53
N ASP A 287 2.52 0.00 -7.43
CA ASP A 287 1.11 -0.32 -7.61
C ASP A 287 0.72 -0.06 -9.07
N VAL A 288 0.01 -1.01 -9.68
CA VAL A 288 -0.32 -0.95 -11.11
C VAL A 288 -1.80 -0.68 -11.39
N LEU A 289 -2.67 -0.73 -10.37
CA LEU A 289 -4.12 -0.53 -10.57
C LEU A 289 -4.53 0.95 -10.63
N GLY A 290 -3.70 1.87 -10.19
CA GLY A 290 -4.03 3.30 -10.18
C GLY A 290 -4.27 3.93 -11.57
N GLY A 291 -3.91 3.24 -12.64
CA GLY A 291 -4.17 3.67 -14.03
C GLY A 291 -5.33 2.93 -14.69
N TRP A 292 -6.13 2.16 -13.96
CA TRP A 292 -7.21 1.35 -14.47
C TRP A 292 -8.58 1.85 -14.01
N TYR A 293 -9.59 1.56 -14.79
CA TYR A 293 -10.99 1.72 -14.40
C TYR A 293 -11.82 0.57 -14.98
N ASP A 294 -12.98 0.35 -14.40
CA ASP A 294 -13.97 -0.60 -14.92
C ASP A 294 -15.13 0.18 -15.57
N PRO A 295 -15.46 -0.11 -16.86
CA PRO A 295 -16.51 0.64 -17.57
C PRO A 295 -17.92 0.47 -16.99
N ASP A 296 -18.11 -0.49 -16.09
CA ASP A 296 -19.39 -0.76 -15.42
C ASP A 296 -19.34 -0.39 -13.92
N GLY A 297 -18.16 0.05 -13.44
CA GLY A 297 -17.91 0.43 -12.05
C GLY A 297 -17.82 -0.76 -11.10
N ASP A 298 -17.46 -1.93 -11.59
CA ASP A 298 -17.23 -3.11 -10.77
C ASP A 298 -15.82 -3.07 -10.11
N PRO A 299 -15.64 -3.68 -8.93
CA PRO A 299 -14.34 -3.78 -8.29
C PRO A 299 -13.36 -4.62 -9.10
N MET A 300 -12.12 -4.15 -9.20
CA MET A 300 -11.07 -4.77 -10.00
C MET A 300 -9.95 -5.36 -9.11
N TYR A 301 -9.29 -6.38 -9.63
CA TYR A 301 -8.10 -6.95 -9.00
C TYR A 301 -7.13 -7.52 -10.05
N LEU A 302 -5.84 -7.48 -9.74
CA LEU A 302 -4.79 -8.04 -10.59
C LEU A 302 -4.85 -9.57 -10.53
N THR A 303 -5.00 -10.23 -11.68
CA THR A 303 -5.02 -11.69 -11.81
C THR A 303 -3.69 -12.24 -12.28
N ARG A 304 -2.90 -11.43 -13.01
CA ARG A 304 -1.61 -11.87 -13.52
C ARG A 304 -0.68 -10.70 -13.80
N ALA A 305 0.62 -10.93 -13.53
CA ALA A 305 1.70 -10.13 -14.07
C ALA A 305 2.78 -11.08 -14.63
N SER A 306 3.32 -10.79 -15.80
CA SER A 306 4.33 -11.64 -16.44
C SER A 306 5.35 -10.82 -17.23
N VAL A 307 6.59 -11.27 -17.24
CA VAL A 307 7.71 -10.68 -17.97
C VAL A 307 8.53 -11.80 -18.63
N PRO A 308 9.12 -11.57 -19.81
CA PRO A 308 10.03 -12.55 -20.41
C PRO A 308 11.26 -12.81 -19.53
N ALA A 309 11.71 -14.06 -19.51
CA ALA A 309 12.97 -14.42 -18.85
C ALA A 309 14.16 -13.70 -19.57
N PRO A 310 15.24 -13.36 -18.83
CA PRO A 310 15.60 -13.80 -17.47
C PRO A 310 15.01 -12.96 -16.33
N ASP A 311 14.30 -11.88 -16.62
CA ASP A 311 13.69 -11.04 -15.60
C ASP A 311 12.58 -11.79 -14.85
N ALA A 312 12.25 -11.31 -13.64
CA ALA A 312 11.22 -11.93 -12.81
C ALA A 312 10.20 -10.92 -12.30
N VAL A 313 8.98 -11.37 -12.09
CA VAL A 313 7.92 -10.58 -11.50
C VAL A 313 7.13 -11.39 -10.49
N SER A 314 6.79 -10.76 -9.38
CA SER A 314 5.81 -11.25 -8.42
C SER A 314 4.75 -10.17 -8.18
N TRP A 315 3.53 -10.58 -7.82
CA TRP A 315 2.41 -9.67 -7.72
C TRP A 315 1.41 -10.11 -6.66
N LYS A 316 0.50 -9.20 -6.32
CA LYS A 316 -0.62 -9.44 -5.42
C LYS A 316 -1.91 -8.92 -6.05
N PRO A 317 -3.09 -9.52 -5.71
CA PRO A 317 -4.38 -9.12 -6.29
C PRO A 317 -4.72 -7.64 -6.10
N GLU A 318 -4.28 -7.01 -5.01
CA GLU A 318 -4.49 -5.60 -4.73
C GLU A 318 -3.65 -4.64 -5.60
N GLY A 319 -2.94 -5.14 -6.62
CA GLY A 319 -2.21 -4.34 -7.61
C GLY A 319 -0.74 -4.14 -7.32
N ARG A 320 -0.22 -4.64 -6.22
CA ARG A 320 1.21 -4.53 -5.90
C ARG A 320 2.05 -5.48 -6.75
N VAL A 321 2.95 -4.92 -7.54
CA VAL A 321 3.89 -5.66 -8.41
C VAL A 321 5.32 -5.41 -7.93
N VAL A 322 6.12 -6.48 -7.87
CA VAL A 322 7.56 -6.42 -7.65
C VAL A 322 8.25 -7.01 -8.88
N TYR A 323 8.85 -6.16 -9.68
CA TYR A 323 9.69 -6.51 -10.81
C TYR A 323 11.15 -6.65 -10.35
N THR A 324 11.87 -7.63 -10.89
CA THR A 324 13.31 -7.84 -10.63
C THR A 324 14.04 -7.90 -11.96
N ASP A 325 14.96 -6.97 -12.19
CA ASP A 325 15.84 -6.97 -13.34
C ASP A 325 16.95 -7.99 -13.15
N ALA A 326 17.24 -8.79 -14.18
CA ALA A 326 18.29 -9.82 -14.15
C ALA A 326 19.66 -9.32 -14.64
N GLY A 327 19.79 -8.02 -14.95
CA GLY A 327 21.05 -7.44 -15.45
C GLY A 327 21.38 -7.84 -16.90
N ALA A 328 20.39 -8.22 -17.70
CA ALA A 328 20.62 -8.67 -19.08
C ALA A 328 20.87 -7.52 -20.08
N GLY A 329 20.96 -6.27 -19.59
CA GLY A 329 21.08 -5.07 -20.42
C GLY A 329 19.78 -4.70 -21.13
N GLY A 330 19.71 -3.49 -21.69
CA GLY A 330 18.55 -2.93 -22.38
C GLY A 330 17.82 -1.88 -21.56
N ASP A 331 17.22 -0.90 -22.25
CA ASP A 331 16.73 0.32 -21.60
C ASP A 331 15.27 0.24 -21.10
N THR A 332 14.48 -0.67 -21.66
CA THR A 332 13.04 -0.76 -21.34
C THR A 332 12.57 -2.19 -21.28
N ARG A 333 11.69 -2.48 -20.32
CA ARG A 333 11.01 -3.76 -20.13
C ARG A 333 9.51 -3.52 -20.07
N THR A 334 8.74 -4.46 -20.58
CA THR A 334 7.28 -4.45 -20.46
C THR A 334 6.85 -5.66 -19.66
N VAL A 335 6.16 -5.40 -18.56
CA VAL A 335 5.47 -6.42 -17.76
C VAL A 335 4.02 -6.44 -18.23
N ALA A 336 3.58 -7.56 -18.78
CA ALA A 336 2.18 -7.74 -19.17
C ALA A 336 1.32 -7.96 -17.93
N LEU A 337 0.19 -7.27 -17.86
CA LEU A 337 -0.76 -7.29 -16.76
C LEU A 337 -2.11 -7.84 -17.22
N GLN A 338 -2.80 -8.57 -16.35
CA GLN A 338 -4.20 -8.95 -16.52
C GLN A 338 -4.97 -8.55 -15.25
N VAL A 339 -6.05 -7.83 -15.45
CA VAL A 339 -6.91 -7.32 -14.38
C VAL A 339 -8.33 -7.81 -14.63
N SER A 340 -9.01 -8.31 -13.61
CA SER A 340 -10.36 -8.83 -13.72
C SER A 340 -11.32 -8.10 -12.77
N ASP A 341 -12.57 -7.97 -13.20
CA ASP A 341 -13.73 -7.57 -12.41
C ASP A 341 -14.45 -8.77 -11.73
N GLY A 342 -13.92 -10.00 -11.96
CA GLY A 342 -14.53 -11.25 -11.51
C GLY A 342 -15.42 -11.94 -12.55
N ARG A 343 -15.61 -11.33 -13.75
CA ARG A 343 -16.36 -11.88 -14.90
C ARG A 343 -15.51 -11.91 -16.16
N GLU A 344 -14.83 -10.81 -16.45
CA GLU A 344 -13.98 -10.64 -17.62
C GLU A 344 -12.59 -10.15 -17.24
N GLU A 345 -11.63 -10.26 -18.16
CA GLU A 345 -10.25 -9.84 -17.95
C GLU A 345 -9.85 -8.78 -18.98
N GLY A 346 -9.33 -7.66 -18.47
CA GLY A 346 -8.64 -6.65 -19.24
C GLY A 346 -7.13 -6.89 -19.28
N SER A 347 -6.49 -6.45 -20.36
CA SER A 347 -5.05 -6.55 -20.55
C SER A 347 -4.39 -5.18 -20.57
N GLY A 348 -3.22 -5.06 -19.95
CA GLY A 348 -2.44 -3.83 -19.94
C GLY A 348 -0.98 -4.09 -19.64
N GLU A 349 -0.26 -3.02 -19.27
CA GLU A 349 1.18 -3.11 -19.11
C GLU A 349 1.72 -2.22 -17.98
N LEU A 350 2.87 -2.64 -17.44
CA LEU A 350 3.77 -1.81 -16.67
C LEU A 350 5.06 -1.63 -17.48
N VAL A 351 5.41 -0.40 -17.77
CA VAL A 351 6.64 -0.05 -18.50
C VAL A 351 7.75 0.26 -17.52
N VAL A 352 8.80 -0.56 -17.51
CA VAL A 352 9.95 -0.41 -16.62
C VAL A 352 11.15 0.11 -17.41
N THR A 353 11.69 1.25 -17.01
CA THR A 353 12.94 1.78 -17.55
C THR A 353 14.10 1.28 -16.68
N VAL A 354 15.03 0.55 -17.30
CA VAL A 354 16.25 0.07 -16.62
C VAL A 354 17.36 1.09 -16.82
N ARG A 355 18.03 1.49 -15.74
CA ARG A 355 19.17 2.43 -15.74
C ARG A 355 20.39 1.79 -15.09
N ARG A 356 21.58 2.28 -15.39
CA ARG A 356 22.77 1.87 -14.66
C ARG A 356 22.66 2.22 -13.18
N ALA A 357 23.32 1.44 -12.34
CA ALA A 357 23.43 1.76 -10.93
C ALA A 357 24.01 3.18 -10.74
N GLY A 358 23.28 4.04 -10.04
CA GLY A 358 23.64 5.46 -9.86
C GLY A 358 23.02 6.45 -10.84
N ASP A 359 22.38 5.97 -11.93
CA ASP A 359 21.71 6.82 -12.92
C ASP A 359 20.17 6.83 -12.75
N VAL A 360 19.65 6.14 -11.73
CA VAL A 360 18.21 6.17 -11.41
C VAL A 360 17.92 7.52 -10.75
N PRO A 361 17.04 8.35 -11.37
CA PRO A 361 16.71 9.62 -10.77
C PRO A 361 15.98 9.44 -9.44
N LEU A 362 16.37 10.23 -8.43
CA LEU A 362 15.58 10.35 -7.23
C LEU A 362 14.38 11.24 -7.53
N VAL A 363 13.18 10.79 -7.19
CA VAL A 363 11.93 11.50 -7.43
C VAL A 363 11.20 11.69 -6.11
N ALA A 364 10.77 12.91 -5.83
CA ALA A 364 9.85 13.24 -4.75
C ALA A 364 8.53 13.68 -5.39
N GLU A 365 7.47 12.89 -5.20
CA GLU A 365 6.16 13.12 -5.84
C GLU A 365 5.35 14.14 -5.04
N GLY A 366 4.49 14.90 -5.72
CA GLY A 366 3.48 15.71 -5.06
C GLY A 366 2.34 14.83 -4.53
N PHE A 367 1.82 15.19 -3.35
CA PHE A 367 0.67 14.50 -2.77
C PHE A 367 -0.18 15.43 -1.91
N VAL A 368 -1.39 14.99 -1.54
CA VAL A 368 -2.35 15.75 -0.76
C VAL A 368 -2.47 15.18 0.64
N VAL A 369 -2.61 16.05 1.63
CA VAL A 369 -3.04 15.70 2.99
C VAL A 369 -4.12 16.66 3.47
N GLN A 370 -5.05 16.16 4.28
CA GLN A 370 -6.07 16.96 4.93
C GLN A 370 -5.77 17.12 6.42
N ALA A 371 -5.90 18.34 6.91
CA ALA A 371 -5.78 18.67 8.32
C ALA A 371 -7.00 19.48 8.80
N ALA A 372 -7.41 19.26 10.04
CA ALA A 372 -8.37 20.17 10.69
C ALA A 372 -7.61 21.28 11.42
N ILE A 373 -8.18 22.48 11.48
CA ILE A 373 -7.60 23.60 12.25
C ILE A 373 -7.31 23.15 13.69
N GLY A 374 -6.11 23.44 14.18
CA GLY A 374 -5.66 23.14 15.54
C GLY A 374 -5.48 21.62 15.81
N ARG A 375 -5.47 20.80 14.79
CA ARG A 375 -5.16 19.39 14.89
C ARG A 375 -3.80 19.09 14.28
N GLU A 376 -2.96 18.42 15.07
CA GLU A 376 -1.67 17.89 14.59
C GLU A 376 -1.90 16.59 13.83
N ILE A 377 -1.27 16.44 12.66
CA ILE A 377 -1.19 15.22 11.88
C ILE A 377 0.28 14.87 11.65
N THR A 378 0.58 13.59 11.46
CA THR A 378 1.91 13.12 11.03
C THR A 378 1.87 12.87 9.54
N VAL A 379 2.85 13.42 8.83
CA VAL A 379 3.01 13.27 7.38
C VAL A 379 4.24 12.39 7.11
N GLU A 380 4.09 11.42 6.21
CA GLU A 380 5.12 10.44 5.84
C GLU A 380 5.57 10.62 4.38
N PRO A 381 6.37 11.66 4.07
CA PRO A 381 6.70 12.01 2.70
C PRO A 381 7.56 10.95 1.98
N LEU A 382 8.27 10.08 2.71
CA LEU A 382 9.08 9.03 2.10
C LEU A 382 8.26 7.97 1.36
N THR A 383 6.98 7.83 1.66
CA THR A 383 6.06 6.94 0.92
C THR A 383 5.79 7.45 -0.51
N HIS A 384 6.07 8.73 -0.75
CA HIS A 384 5.93 9.42 -2.03
C HIS A 384 7.29 9.71 -2.69
N ALA A 385 8.36 9.07 -2.23
CA ALA A 385 9.69 9.20 -2.80
C ALA A 385 10.14 7.86 -3.38
N ARG A 386 10.77 7.89 -4.55
CA ARG A 386 11.23 6.69 -5.25
C ARG A 386 12.49 6.94 -6.08
N GLY A 387 13.16 5.86 -6.49
CA GLY A 387 14.38 5.92 -7.28
C GLY A 387 15.61 6.20 -6.42
N GLY A 388 16.58 6.89 -6.99
CA GLY A 388 17.86 7.13 -6.35
C GLY A 388 18.79 5.92 -6.35
N SER A 389 19.97 6.06 -5.76
CA SER A 389 21.04 5.05 -5.72
C SER A 389 21.35 4.54 -4.31
N GLY A 390 20.58 4.95 -3.32
CA GLY A 390 20.77 4.61 -1.91
C GLY A 390 19.47 4.68 -1.11
N ALA A 391 19.58 4.54 0.21
CA ALA A 391 18.43 4.68 1.10
C ALA A 391 17.91 6.12 1.07
N ILE A 392 16.62 6.27 0.73
CA ILE A 392 15.98 7.58 0.67
C ILE A 392 15.72 8.07 2.11
N ARG A 393 16.07 9.31 2.38
CA ARG A 393 15.89 9.98 3.68
C ARG A 393 15.25 11.35 3.48
N LEU A 394 14.49 11.81 4.46
CA LEU A 394 14.00 13.17 4.51
C LEU A 394 15.16 14.11 4.86
N ALA A 395 15.45 15.07 3.99
CA ALA A 395 16.54 16.01 4.16
C ALA A 395 16.07 17.34 4.76
N ALA A 396 14.91 17.84 4.32
CA ALA A 396 14.37 19.11 4.82
C ALA A 396 12.87 19.23 4.62
N VAL A 397 12.23 19.98 5.50
CA VAL A 397 10.86 20.50 5.34
C VAL A 397 10.90 21.96 5.81
N PRO A 398 10.95 22.95 4.90
CA PRO A 398 11.01 24.36 5.25
C PRO A 398 9.73 24.82 5.98
N ALA A 399 9.88 25.80 6.86
CA ALA A 399 8.75 26.43 7.51
C ALA A 399 7.87 27.19 6.50
N ARG A 400 6.54 27.17 6.71
CA ARG A 400 5.58 27.87 5.87
C ARG A 400 4.61 28.68 6.73
N ALA A 401 4.23 29.84 6.25
CA ALA A 401 3.21 30.68 6.93
C ALA A 401 1.84 29.97 6.91
N GLY A 402 1.11 30.05 8.02
CA GLY A 402 -0.24 29.48 8.14
C GLY A 402 -0.28 28.04 8.67
N VAL A 403 0.86 27.33 8.76
CA VAL A 403 0.98 26.01 9.32
C VAL A 403 2.20 25.93 10.24
N GLN A 404 2.10 25.13 11.30
CA GLN A 404 3.25 24.79 12.14
C GLN A 404 3.82 23.46 11.69
N ILE A 405 5.14 23.39 11.48
CA ILE A 405 5.82 22.21 10.98
C ILE A 405 6.92 21.84 11.96
N THR A 406 6.95 20.57 12.37
CA THR A 406 8.00 20.00 13.22
C THR A 406 8.59 18.79 12.49
N PRO A 407 9.74 18.94 11.78
CA PRO A 407 10.38 17.82 11.09
C PRO A 407 11.00 16.82 12.08
N ASP A 408 10.89 15.55 11.76
CA ASP A 408 11.64 14.45 12.35
C ASP A 408 12.43 13.77 11.21
N LEU A 409 13.62 14.27 10.95
CA LEU A 409 14.45 13.83 9.82
C LEU A 409 14.98 12.41 10.04
N GLU A 410 15.13 11.98 11.29
CA GLU A 410 15.60 10.63 11.62
C GLU A 410 14.49 9.60 11.36
N ALA A 411 13.26 9.90 11.76
CA ALA A 411 12.10 9.08 11.46
C ALA A 411 11.63 9.19 10.00
N GLY A 412 12.11 10.21 9.26
CA GLY A 412 11.69 10.47 7.88
C GLY A 412 10.26 11.02 7.77
N THR A 413 9.77 11.68 8.84
CA THR A 413 8.41 12.22 8.94
C THR A 413 8.43 13.67 9.35
N PHE A 414 7.29 14.34 9.31
CA PHE A 414 7.09 15.61 9.99
C PHE A 414 5.69 15.73 10.56
N ARG A 415 5.56 16.46 11.67
CA ARG A 415 4.28 16.81 12.24
C ARG A 415 3.84 18.17 11.72
N LEU A 416 2.56 18.27 11.45
CA LEU A 416 1.94 19.45 10.90
C LEU A 416 0.68 19.81 11.67
N GLU A 417 0.55 21.07 12.06
CA GLU A 417 -0.68 21.63 12.64
C GLU A 417 -1.15 22.80 11.79
N GLY A 418 -2.40 22.73 11.29
CA GLY A 418 -3.00 23.77 10.50
C GLY A 418 -3.46 24.96 11.38
N GLY A 419 -2.83 26.12 11.20
CA GLY A 419 -3.19 27.36 11.91
C GLY A 419 -4.30 28.16 11.23
N GLN A 420 -4.46 28.03 9.92
CA GLN A 420 -5.44 28.74 9.11
C GLN A 420 -6.11 27.81 8.11
N ALA A 421 -7.42 27.97 7.91
CA ALA A 421 -8.14 27.24 6.85
C ALA A 421 -7.69 27.71 5.47
N GLY A 422 -7.60 26.76 4.54
CA GLY A 422 -7.21 27.00 3.16
C GLY A 422 -6.16 26.01 2.68
N THR A 423 -5.74 26.19 1.45
CA THR A 423 -4.68 25.37 0.81
C THR A 423 -3.31 25.94 1.14
N HIS A 424 -2.42 25.08 1.63
CA HIS A 424 -1.02 25.42 1.89
C HIS A 424 -0.12 24.45 1.10
N LEU A 425 0.80 24.97 0.31
CA LEU A 425 1.77 24.18 -0.44
C LEU A 425 3.08 24.16 0.35
N LEU A 426 3.50 22.97 0.78
CA LEU A 426 4.72 22.74 1.54
C LEU A 426 5.72 22.00 0.67
N GLU A 427 6.95 22.48 0.64
CA GLU A 427 8.04 21.75 0.01
C GLU A 427 8.64 20.76 1.00
N TYR A 428 9.03 19.59 0.50
CA TYR A 428 9.86 18.64 1.23
C TYR A 428 11.01 18.19 0.34
N THR A 429 12.17 18.01 0.92
CA THR A 429 13.35 17.55 0.19
C THR A 429 13.77 16.19 0.71
N VAL A 430 14.02 15.26 -0.21
CA VAL A 430 14.57 13.94 0.08
C VAL A 430 15.96 13.80 -0.51
N THR A 431 16.77 12.90 0.05
CA THR A 431 18.10 12.58 -0.46
C THR A 431 18.36 11.08 -0.40
N ASP A 432 19.11 10.57 -1.36
CA ASP A 432 19.66 9.22 -1.36
C ASP A 432 21.15 9.19 -0.90
N GLY A 433 21.65 10.33 -0.39
CA GLY A 433 23.04 10.52 0.01
C GLY A 433 23.95 11.03 -1.12
N ARG A 434 23.47 11.04 -2.38
CA ARG A 434 24.21 11.56 -3.56
C ARG A 434 23.48 12.69 -4.25
N THR A 435 22.18 12.54 -4.39
CA THR A 435 21.30 13.49 -5.06
C THR A 435 20.18 13.90 -4.11
N THR A 436 19.52 15.00 -4.45
CA THR A 436 18.34 15.48 -3.75
C THR A 436 17.19 15.64 -4.73
N ALA A 437 15.97 15.45 -4.26
CA ALA A 437 14.76 15.77 -4.99
C ALA A 437 13.79 16.51 -4.07
N THR A 438 13.06 17.47 -4.63
CA THR A 438 12.05 18.24 -3.90
C THR A 438 10.67 17.93 -4.45
N GLY A 439 9.74 17.60 -3.55
CA GLY A 439 8.32 17.41 -3.84
C GLY A 439 7.48 18.46 -3.11
N VAL A 440 6.20 18.51 -3.44
CA VAL A 440 5.25 19.44 -2.84
C VAL A 440 4.13 18.65 -2.15
N VAL A 441 3.91 18.94 -0.87
CA VAL A 441 2.73 18.48 -0.13
C VAL A 441 1.67 19.56 -0.21
N ARG A 442 0.55 19.26 -0.80
CA ARG A 442 -0.65 20.11 -0.77
C ARG A 442 -1.43 19.80 0.51
N VAL A 443 -1.51 20.76 1.40
CA VAL A 443 -2.21 20.64 2.68
C VAL A 443 -3.54 21.39 2.60
N GLU A 444 -4.64 20.65 2.67
CA GLU A 444 -5.98 21.19 2.74
C GLU A 444 -6.41 21.32 4.21
N VAL A 445 -6.31 22.53 4.77
CA VAL A 445 -6.74 22.80 6.16
C VAL A 445 -8.21 23.17 6.17
N ARG A 446 -9.04 22.33 6.77
CA ARG A 446 -10.49 22.55 6.89
C ARG A 446 -10.86 23.08 8.27
N GLY A 447 -11.84 23.98 8.31
CA GLY A 447 -12.46 24.40 9.56
C GLY A 447 -13.10 23.22 10.28
N ALA A 448 -13.14 23.25 11.63
CA ALA A 448 -13.88 22.24 12.37
C ALA A 448 -15.31 22.13 11.85
N PRO A 449 -15.86 20.91 11.64
CA PRO A 449 -17.25 20.75 11.23
C PRO A 449 -18.14 21.49 12.25
N ARG A 450 -18.99 22.39 11.78
CA ARG A 450 -20.01 23.00 12.65
C ARG A 450 -20.89 21.87 13.18
N PRO A 451 -21.09 21.76 14.50
CA PRO A 451 -22.07 20.83 15.01
C PRO A 451 -23.41 21.18 14.35
N THR A 452 -23.95 20.28 13.55
CA THR A 452 -25.32 20.36 13.10
C THR A 452 -26.19 20.37 14.36
N ALA A 453 -26.82 21.50 14.63
CA ALA A 453 -27.86 21.54 15.64
C ALA A 453 -28.93 20.54 15.18
N GLY A 454 -29.01 19.41 15.91
CA GLY A 454 -30.08 18.45 15.71
C GLY A 454 -31.46 19.13 15.88
N PRO A 455 -32.50 18.59 15.22
CA PRO A 455 -33.84 19.10 15.28
C PRO A 455 -34.44 19.09 16.67
#